data_e6470f7de1b5d6f2ddbed060b7232be1
#
_entry.id   e6470f7de1b5d6f2ddbed060b7232be1
#
_cell.length_a   1.000
_cell.length_b   1.000
_cell.length_c   1.000
_cell.angle_alpha   90.00
_cell.angle_beta   90.00
_cell.angle_gamma   90.00
#
_symmetry.space_group_name_H-M   'P 1'
#
loop_
_entity.id
_entity.type
_entity.pdbx_description
1 polymer ?
#
loop_
_entity_poly.entity_id
_entity_poly.type
_entity_poly.pdbx_seq_one_letter_code
_entity_poly.pdbx_strand_id
1 'polypeptide(L)'
;MIELGRRGVFWFTDTLDKTQLIDLVQRCEQLRYSALWYPEVLSYECFSLGSFLLAHSEKLIIASGIANIYARDPTAMRQGQHTLGKLSGGRFLLGLGVSHSLLVEDMRGHQYRRPLATMRAYLEGMVKAAAAFPALSEPSPIVLAALGPQMTALGGERTAGVHPYNVTPEHTASARAIIGRDKWLCVEQKVLLVAEPSKAREIARQAMAFYLPLPNYRNNWKRLGFTDEDLDNGGSNRFLDAMVAWGTETAVNQRIQAHFDAGASHVCIQPLHPEGQPIPDYNALTALAP
;
A
#
# COMPACT_ATOMS: atom_id res chain seq x y z
N MET A 1 12.71 2.03 -17.48
CA MET A 1 11.33 2.06 -16.89
C MET A 1 11.29 1.00 -15.77
N ILE A 2 10.70 1.30 -14.60
CA ILE A 2 10.56 0.31 -13.51
C ILE A 2 9.84 -0.94 -14.03
N GLU A 3 10.45 -2.10 -13.84
CA GLU A 3 9.77 -3.39 -13.96
C GLU A 3 9.27 -3.80 -12.57
N LEU A 4 8.03 -3.45 -12.28
CA LEU A 4 7.40 -3.84 -11.02
C LEU A 4 7.06 -5.33 -11.09
N GLY A 5 7.87 -6.18 -10.45
CA GLY A 5 7.62 -7.61 -10.40
C GLY A 5 6.30 -7.98 -9.71
N ARG A 6 5.96 -9.25 -9.71
CA ARG A 6 4.64 -9.70 -9.25
C ARG A 6 4.45 -9.61 -7.73
N ARG A 7 5.48 -9.84 -6.91
CA ARG A 7 5.38 -9.92 -5.45
C ARG A 7 6.27 -8.91 -4.75
N GLY A 8 5.69 -8.12 -3.85
CA GLY A 8 6.37 -7.18 -2.96
C GLY A 8 6.02 -7.43 -1.49
N VAL A 9 6.56 -6.58 -0.64
CA VAL A 9 6.27 -6.54 0.80
C VAL A 9 5.68 -5.17 1.12
N PHE A 10 4.70 -5.12 2.00
CA PHE A 10 4.18 -3.91 2.63
C PHE A 10 4.43 -3.98 4.13
N TRP A 11 4.96 -2.91 4.73
CA TRP A 11 5.09 -2.87 6.18
C TRP A 11 4.98 -1.46 6.75
N PHE A 12 4.37 -1.36 7.95
CA PHE A 12 4.35 -0.14 8.76
C PHE A 12 5.70 0.05 9.42
N THR A 13 6.46 1.04 8.98
CA THR A 13 7.84 1.28 9.42
C THR A 13 7.93 2.08 10.71
N ASP A 14 6.84 2.70 11.17
CA ASP A 14 6.84 3.60 12.34
C ASP A 14 7.34 2.94 13.65
N THR A 15 7.23 1.62 13.76
CA THR A 15 7.65 0.85 14.95
C THR A 15 9.07 0.30 14.84
N LEU A 16 9.72 0.43 13.67
CA LEU A 16 11.03 -0.14 13.42
C LEU A 16 12.14 0.89 13.68
N ASP A 17 13.19 0.45 14.35
CA ASP A 17 14.42 1.24 14.47
C ASP A 17 15.31 1.14 13.22
N LYS A 18 16.43 1.88 13.23
CA LYS A 18 17.39 1.90 12.12
C LYS A 18 17.87 0.50 11.71
N THR A 19 18.20 -0.35 12.68
CA THR A 19 18.75 -1.69 12.43
C THR A 19 17.69 -2.60 11.83
N GLN A 20 16.47 -2.55 12.35
CA GLN A 20 15.31 -3.29 11.85
C GLN A 20 14.90 -2.85 10.44
N LEU A 21 14.99 -1.55 10.12
CA LEU A 21 14.72 -1.03 8.77
C LEU A 21 15.74 -1.57 7.76
N ILE A 22 17.03 -1.59 8.12
CA ILE A 22 18.09 -2.14 7.26
C ILE A 22 17.88 -3.63 7.06
N ASP A 23 17.62 -4.39 8.14
CA ASP A 23 17.37 -5.84 8.05
C ASP A 23 16.16 -6.15 7.16
N LEU A 24 15.05 -5.42 7.31
CA LEU A 24 13.85 -5.61 6.47
C LEU A 24 14.16 -5.40 4.98
N VAL A 25 14.82 -4.30 4.63
CA VAL A 25 15.19 -3.98 3.24
C VAL A 25 16.08 -5.07 2.65
N GLN A 26 17.13 -5.46 3.36
CA GLN A 26 18.09 -6.45 2.89
C GLN A 26 17.45 -7.84 2.76
N ARG A 27 16.58 -8.24 3.68
CA ARG A 27 15.83 -9.50 3.57
C ARG A 27 14.87 -9.49 2.39
N CYS A 28 14.14 -8.41 2.16
CA CYS A 28 13.28 -8.29 0.98
C CYS A 28 14.09 -8.48 -0.31
N GLU A 29 15.27 -7.89 -0.40
CA GLU A 29 16.13 -8.01 -1.57
C GLU A 29 16.74 -9.42 -1.72
N GLN A 30 17.26 -10.00 -0.64
CA GLN A 30 17.80 -11.37 -0.61
C GLN A 30 16.76 -12.42 -1.01
N LEU A 31 15.53 -12.26 -0.55
CA LEU A 31 14.39 -13.11 -0.85
C LEU A 31 13.74 -12.78 -2.23
N ARG A 32 14.32 -11.85 -3.00
CA ARG A 32 13.90 -11.46 -4.36
C ARG A 32 12.49 -10.87 -4.44
N TYR A 33 11.99 -10.28 -3.38
CA TYR A 33 10.84 -9.42 -3.50
C TYR A 33 11.17 -8.25 -4.40
N SER A 34 10.24 -7.85 -5.26
CA SER A 34 10.51 -6.78 -6.24
C SER A 34 10.36 -5.38 -5.66
N ALA A 35 9.58 -5.22 -4.60
CA ALA A 35 9.33 -3.92 -3.98
C ALA A 35 9.10 -4.04 -2.47
N LEU A 36 9.52 -3.01 -1.73
CA LEU A 36 9.10 -2.73 -0.36
C LEU A 36 8.23 -1.48 -0.35
N TRP A 37 6.99 -1.62 0.13
CA TRP A 37 6.02 -0.55 0.30
C TRP A 37 5.96 -0.12 1.76
N TYR A 38 5.95 1.18 2.02
CA TYR A 38 5.86 1.75 3.36
C TYR A 38 4.91 2.96 3.38
N PRO A 39 4.04 3.11 4.38
CA PRO A 39 3.14 4.25 4.50
C PRO A 39 3.81 5.45 5.17
N GLU A 40 3.34 6.65 4.88
CA GLU A 40 3.62 7.86 5.65
C GLU A 40 2.50 8.07 6.67
N VAL A 41 2.74 7.73 7.96
CA VAL A 41 1.71 7.82 9.00
C VAL A 41 2.14 8.77 10.12
N LEU A 42 3.03 8.36 11.04
CA LEU A 42 3.32 9.08 12.28
C LEU A 42 4.77 9.56 12.39
N SER A 43 5.74 8.64 12.40
CA SER A 43 7.10 8.93 12.86
C SER A 43 8.10 9.20 11.74
N TYR A 44 7.89 8.63 10.55
CA TYR A 44 8.80 8.80 9.43
C TYR A 44 8.19 9.66 8.32
N GLU A 45 8.98 10.65 7.87
CA GLU A 45 8.67 11.45 6.69
C GLU A 45 8.99 10.64 5.42
N CYS A 46 8.08 10.68 4.44
CA CYS A 46 8.09 9.79 3.28
C CYS A 46 9.42 9.79 2.51
N PHE A 47 9.91 10.95 2.11
CA PHE A 47 11.10 11.02 1.24
C PHE A 47 12.40 10.78 2.00
N SER A 48 12.48 11.22 3.25
CA SER A 48 13.63 10.98 4.13
C SER A 48 13.80 9.48 4.36
N LEU A 49 12.72 8.78 4.71
CA LEU A 49 12.75 7.33 4.88
C LEU A 49 13.02 6.63 3.53
N GLY A 50 12.36 7.04 2.46
CA GLY A 50 12.58 6.48 1.12
C GLY A 50 14.04 6.58 0.68
N SER A 51 14.70 7.73 0.95
CA SER A 51 16.12 7.91 0.67
C SER A 51 17.00 6.93 1.47
N PHE A 52 16.68 6.78 2.76
CA PHE A 52 17.39 5.84 3.64
C PHE A 52 17.25 4.40 3.17
N LEU A 53 16.04 3.94 2.83
CA LEU A 53 15.78 2.59 2.36
C LEU A 53 16.46 2.30 1.00
N LEU A 54 16.43 3.28 0.08
CA LEU A 54 17.12 3.20 -1.21
C LEU A 54 18.64 3.10 -1.07
N ALA A 55 19.22 3.80 -0.08
CA ALA A 55 20.66 3.76 0.19
C ALA A 55 21.12 2.41 0.78
N HIS A 56 20.20 1.61 1.33
CA HIS A 56 20.50 0.30 1.92
C HIS A 56 20.02 -0.87 1.04
N SER A 57 19.67 -0.62 -0.22
CA SER A 57 19.28 -1.62 -1.22
C SER A 57 19.95 -1.33 -2.57
N GLU A 58 20.15 -2.36 -3.39
CA GLU A 58 20.77 -2.24 -4.70
C GLU A 58 19.77 -2.33 -5.86
N LYS A 59 18.77 -3.22 -5.76
CA LYS A 59 17.81 -3.52 -6.84
C LYS A 59 16.37 -3.34 -6.43
N LEU A 60 16.07 -3.38 -5.13
CA LEU A 60 14.72 -3.32 -4.60
C LEU A 60 14.05 -1.99 -4.98
N ILE A 61 12.83 -2.06 -5.48
CA ILE A 61 11.97 -0.88 -5.65
C ILE A 61 11.48 -0.46 -4.27
N ILE A 62 11.67 0.80 -3.93
CA ILE A 62 11.13 1.40 -2.71
C ILE A 62 9.89 2.21 -3.08
N ALA A 63 8.75 1.87 -2.48
CA ALA A 63 7.46 2.43 -2.84
C ALA A 63 6.74 3.03 -1.64
N SER A 64 6.23 4.25 -1.75
CA SER A 64 5.35 4.77 -0.72
C SER A 64 3.94 4.17 -0.84
N GLY A 65 3.40 3.69 0.27
CA GLY A 65 2.04 3.12 0.33
C GLY A 65 1.21 3.71 1.47
N ILE A 66 0.98 5.02 1.54
CA ILE A 66 1.15 6.07 0.53
C ILE A 66 1.77 7.35 1.12
N ALA A 67 2.36 8.19 0.27
CA ALA A 67 2.68 9.56 0.64
C ALA A 67 1.39 10.39 0.72
N ASN A 68 1.25 11.12 1.83
CA ASN A 68 0.06 11.91 2.12
C ASN A 68 0.10 13.27 1.40
N ILE A 69 -0.90 13.57 0.57
CA ILE A 69 -0.97 14.84 -0.17
C ILE A 69 -1.14 16.07 0.73
N TYR A 70 -1.60 15.90 1.97
CA TYR A 70 -1.71 16.98 2.94
C TYR A 70 -0.42 17.24 3.73
N ALA A 71 0.61 16.40 3.55
CA ALA A 71 1.90 16.60 4.22
C ALA A 71 2.78 17.65 3.53
N ARG A 72 2.59 17.89 2.23
CA ARG A 72 3.37 18.82 1.42
C ARG A 72 2.61 19.28 0.18
N ASP A 73 2.96 20.45 -0.37
CA ASP A 73 2.37 20.96 -1.60
C ASP A 73 2.79 20.11 -2.84
N PRO A 74 2.07 20.24 -3.99
CA PRO A 74 2.37 19.46 -5.18
C PRO A 74 3.79 19.65 -5.75
N THR A 75 4.38 20.84 -5.57
CA THR A 75 5.74 21.12 -6.05
C THR A 75 6.76 20.38 -5.20
N ALA A 76 6.65 20.46 -3.88
CA ALA A 76 7.52 19.73 -2.94
C ALA A 76 7.38 18.22 -3.11
N MET A 77 6.16 17.71 -3.32
CA MET A 77 5.91 16.28 -3.64
C MET A 77 6.65 15.87 -4.91
N ARG A 78 6.53 16.68 -5.97
CA ARG A 78 7.20 16.41 -7.25
C ARG A 78 8.72 16.49 -7.14
N GLN A 79 9.25 17.45 -6.36
CA GLN A 79 10.68 17.55 -6.08
C GLN A 79 11.23 16.32 -5.35
N GLY A 80 10.54 15.85 -4.32
CA GLY A 80 10.92 14.64 -3.59
C GLY A 80 10.92 13.40 -4.50
N GLN A 81 9.85 13.21 -5.28
CA GLN A 81 9.78 12.13 -6.27
C GLN A 81 10.92 12.20 -7.28
N HIS A 82 11.18 13.39 -7.84
CA HIS A 82 12.27 13.62 -8.79
C HIS A 82 13.63 13.31 -8.17
N THR A 83 13.88 13.79 -6.95
CA THR A 83 15.13 13.56 -6.24
C THR A 83 15.39 12.07 -6.03
N LEU A 84 14.42 11.35 -5.46
CA LEU A 84 14.59 9.91 -5.21
C LEU A 84 14.68 9.11 -6.51
N GLY A 85 13.90 9.46 -7.54
CA GLY A 85 14.01 8.84 -8.86
C GLY A 85 15.41 9.02 -9.46
N LYS A 86 15.97 10.23 -9.39
CA LYS A 86 17.29 10.55 -9.92
C LYS A 86 18.41 9.83 -9.15
N LEU A 87 18.39 9.89 -7.81
CA LEU A 87 19.45 9.34 -6.97
C LEU A 87 19.45 7.80 -6.95
N SER A 88 18.29 7.17 -7.15
CA SER A 88 18.16 5.72 -7.13
C SER A 88 18.26 5.03 -8.50
N GLY A 89 18.46 5.79 -9.60
CA GLY A 89 18.40 5.22 -10.94
C GLY A 89 16.99 4.71 -11.30
N GLY A 90 15.94 5.39 -10.82
CA GLY A 90 14.55 5.07 -11.12
C GLY A 90 13.89 4.06 -10.18
N ARG A 91 14.53 3.61 -9.08
CA ARG A 91 13.96 2.62 -8.15
C ARG A 91 12.93 3.15 -7.14
N PHE A 92 12.51 4.39 -7.25
CA PHE A 92 11.45 4.95 -6.40
C PHE A 92 10.10 4.96 -7.11
N LEU A 93 9.08 4.37 -6.48
CA LEU A 93 7.69 4.38 -6.92
C LEU A 93 6.87 5.24 -5.95
N LEU A 94 6.25 6.32 -6.46
CA LEU A 94 5.45 7.20 -5.63
C LEU A 94 3.99 6.71 -5.58
N GLY A 95 3.58 6.16 -4.46
CA GLY A 95 2.16 5.97 -4.13
C GLY A 95 1.61 7.22 -3.43
N LEU A 96 0.52 7.77 -3.95
CA LEU A 96 -0.14 8.96 -3.40
C LEU A 96 -1.51 8.62 -2.81
N GLY A 97 -1.87 9.30 -1.73
CA GLY A 97 -3.19 9.15 -1.13
C GLY A 97 -3.68 10.39 -0.40
N VAL A 98 -4.99 10.43 -0.20
CA VAL A 98 -5.68 11.50 0.54
C VAL A 98 -5.69 11.27 2.06
N SER A 99 -5.09 10.18 2.53
CA SER A 99 -5.09 9.80 3.95
C SER A 99 -6.51 9.64 4.53
N HIS A 100 -6.69 9.91 5.81
CA HIS A 100 -7.96 9.80 6.54
C HIS A 100 -8.25 11.12 7.25
N SER A 101 -9.54 11.47 7.43
CA SER A 101 -9.95 12.70 8.09
C SER A 101 -9.27 12.88 9.45
N LEU A 102 -9.25 11.83 10.28
CA LEU A 102 -8.57 11.83 11.57
C LEU A 102 -7.10 12.31 11.48
N LEU A 103 -6.33 11.77 10.55
CA LEU A 103 -4.91 12.13 10.39
C LEU A 103 -4.72 13.50 9.73
N VAL A 104 -5.66 13.93 8.92
CA VAL A 104 -5.60 15.23 8.20
C VAL A 104 -6.12 16.37 9.05
N GLU A 105 -7.24 16.18 9.77
CA GLU A 105 -7.90 17.23 10.55
C GLU A 105 -7.29 17.33 11.94
N ASP A 106 -7.23 16.23 12.70
CA ASP A 106 -6.82 16.28 14.11
C ASP A 106 -5.30 16.42 14.26
N MET A 107 -4.50 15.74 13.43
CA MET A 107 -3.04 15.79 13.56
C MET A 107 -2.40 16.95 12.78
N ARG A 108 -2.95 17.29 11.59
CA ARG A 108 -2.31 18.27 10.69
C ARG A 108 -3.03 19.61 10.64
N GLY A 109 -4.23 19.74 11.23
CA GLY A 109 -5.03 20.98 11.24
C GLY A 109 -5.55 21.39 9.85
N HIS A 110 -5.56 20.48 8.88
CA HIS A 110 -6.11 20.72 7.54
C HIS A 110 -7.58 20.35 7.46
N GLN A 111 -8.25 20.74 6.38
CA GLN A 111 -9.63 20.37 6.10
C GLN A 111 -9.69 19.16 5.16
N TYR A 112 -10.30 18.07 5.60
CA TYR A 112 -10.54 16.89 4.76
C TYR A 112 -11.86 17.03 4.00
N ARG A 113 -11.82 17.71 2.86
CA ARG A 113 -13.03 17.95 2.04
C ARG A 113 -12.80 17.54 0.60
N ARG A 114 -13.86 16.99 -0.03
CA ARG A 114 -13.88 16.61 -1.45
C ARG A 114 -12.62 15.85 -1.91
N PRO A 115 -12.27 14.70 -1.29
CA PRO A 115 -10.98 14.04 -1.51
C PRO A 115 -10.66 13.74 -2.98
N LEU A 116 -11.67 13.41 -3.80
CA LEU A 116 -11.48 13.19 -5.24
C LEU A 116 -11.08 14.48 -5.99
N ALA A 117 -11.77 15.59 -5.74
CA ALA A 117 -11.45 16.86 -6.37
C ALA A 117 -10.09 17.40 -5.91
N THR A 118 -9.78 17.24 -4.62
CA THR A 118 -8.47 17.60 -4.05
C THR A 118 -7.34 16.79 -4.71
N MET A 119 -7.49 15.47 -4.85
CA MET A 119 -6.50 14.65 -5.52
C MET A 119 -6.32 15.03 -6.99
N ARG A 120 -7.40 15.31 -7.72
CA ARG A 120 -7.34 15.76 -9.12
C ARG A 120 -6.54 17.07 -9.25
N ALA A 121 -6.86 18.08 -8.45
CA ALA A 121 -6.14 19.35 -8.43
C ALA A 121 -4.67 19.18 -8.01
N TYR A 122 -4.40 18.29 -7.07
CA TYR A 122 -3.04 17.99 -6.62
C TYR A 122 -2.19 17.37 -7.74
N LEU A 123 -2.73 16.41 -8.48
CA LEU A 123 -2.05 15.80 -9.64
C LEU A 123 -1.79 16.83 -10.75
N GLU A 124 -2.75 17.74 -11.01
CA GLU A 124 -2.57 18.84 -11.96
C GLU A 124 -1.43 19.78 -11.53
N GLY A 125 -1.36 20.09 -10.23
CA GLY A 125 -0.27 20.84 -9.64
C GLY A 125 1.10 20.16 -9.81
N MET A 126 1.16 18.85 -9.60
CA MET A 126 2.40 18.07 -9.83
C MET A 126 2.83 18.07 -11.30
N VAL A 127 1.89 17.96 -12.25
CA VAL A 127 2.19 18.04 -13.69
C VAL A 127 2.73 19.42 -14.04
N LYS A 128 2.11 20.49 -13.54
CA LYS A 128 2.58 21.87 -13.74
C LYS A 128 3.99 22.08 -13.18
N ALA A 129 4.26 21.60 -11.97
CA ALA A 129 5.58 21.67 -11.34
C ALA A 129 6.63 20.91 -12.16
N ALA A 130 6.29 19.73 -12.67
CA ALA A 130 7.21 18.90 -13.46
C ALA A 130 7.74 19.59 -14.74
N ALA A 131 6.99 20.50 -15.32
CA ALA A 131 7.40 21.24 -16.53
C ALA A 131 8.64 22.12 -16.29
N ALA A 132 8.94 22.48 -15.03
CA ALA A 132 10.11 23.27 -14.65
C ALA A 132 11.34 22.39 -14.31
N PHE A 133 11.23 21.07 -14.30
CA PHE A 133 12.31 20.17 -13.89
C PHE A 133 13.03 19.56 -15.08
N PRO A 134 14.35 19.29 -14.97
CA PRO A 134 15.05 18.51 -15.97
C PRO A 134 14.40 17.12 -16.14
N ALA A 135 14.38 16.62 -17.36
CA ALA A 135 13.89 15.26 -17.62
C ALA A 135 14.73 14.22 -16.88
N LEU A 136 14.09 13.19 -16.34
CA LEU A 136 14.76 12.02 -15.82
C LEU A 136 15.00 11.00 -16.94
N SER A 137 16.16 10.36 -16.93
CA SER A 137 16.44 9.22 -17.83
C SER A 137 15.51 8.05 -17.50
N GLU A 138 15.24 7.81 -16.20
CA GLU A 138 14.29 6.83 -15.71
C GLU A 138 13.17 7.54 -14.92
N PRO A 139 11.98 7.72 -15.52
CA PRO A 139 10.85 8.35 -14.84
C PRO A 139 10.39 7.55 -13.63
N SER A 140 10.20 8.22 -12.50
CA SER A 140 9.56 7.64 -11.32
C SER A 140 8.04 7.65 -11.50
N PRO A 141 7.38 6.48 -11.57
CA PRO A 141 5.94 6.42 -11.78
C PRO A 141 5.16 6.80 -10.50
N ILE A 142 3.86 7.08 -10.71
CA ILE A 142 2.90 7.36 -9.65
C ILE A 142 1.80 6.31 -9.69
N VAL A 143 1.37 5.82 -8.52
CA VAL A 143 0.12 5.08 -8.34
C VAL A 143 -0.76 5.77 -7.29
N LEU A 144 -2.09 5.65 -7.39
CA LEU A 144 -3.01 6.22 -6.41
C LEU A 144 -3.54 5.17 -5.43
N ALA A 145 -3.57 5.50 -4.14
CA ALA A 145 -4.42 4.79 -3.21
C ALA A 145 -5.89 4.99 -3.59
N ALA A 146 -6.58 3.91 -3.87
CA ALA A 146 -7.95 3.97 -4.36
C ALA A 146 -8.78 2.78 -3.88
N LEU A 147 -9.91 3.05 -3.24
CA LEU A 147 -10.89 2.07 -2.80
C LEU A 147 -12.21 2.20 -3.56
N GLY A 148 -12.71 3.43 -3.70
CA GLY A 148 -13.95 3.70 -4.40
C GLY A 148 -13.77 3.83 -5.92
N PRO A 149 -14.81 3.54 -6.72
CA PRO A 149 -14.71 3.48 -8.18
C PRO A 149 -14.24 4.79 -8.83
N GLN A 150 -14.63 5.93 -8.29
CA GLN A 150 -14.23 7.24 -8.85
C GLN A 150 -12.74 7.53 -8.65
N MET A 151 -12.16 7.21 -7.47
CA MET A 151 -10.73 7.38 -7.24
C MET A 151 -9.93 6.35 -8.03
N THR A 152 -10.45 5.13 -8.17
CA THR A 152 -9.87 4.08 -9.03
C THR A 152 -9.82 4.52 -10.49
N ALA A 153 -10.91 5.10 -11.01
CA ALA A 153 -10.94 5.65 -12.36
C ALA A 153 -9.94 6.80 -12.55
N LEU A 154 -9.84 7.73 -11.58
CA LEU A 154 -8.86 8.80 -11.60
C LEU A 154 -7.41 8.25 -11.65
N GLY A 155 -7.11 7.21 -10.86
CA GLY A 155 -5.80 6.55 -10.87
C GLY A 155 -5.48 5.93 -12.23
N GLY A 156 -6.43 5.22 -12.83
CA GLY A 156 -6.30 4.67 -14.18
C GLY A 156 -6.10 5.75 -15.27
N GLU A 157 -6.82 6.86 -15.15
CA GLU A 157 -6.75 7.97 -16.13
C GLU A 157 -5.43 8.76 -16.04
N ARG A 158 -4.98 9.08 -14.82
CA ARG A 158 -3.96 10.14 -14.60
C ARG A 158 -2.61 9.62 -14.13
N THR A 159 -2.49 8.33 -13.80
CA THR A 159 -1.26 7.75 -13.23
C THR A 159 -0.92 6.40 -13.86
N ALA A 160 0.15 5.77 -13.39
CA ALA A 160 0.56 4.43 -13.83
C ALA A 160 -0.39 3.32 -13.33
N GLY A 161 -1.22 3.60 -12.31
CA GLY A 161 -2.14 2.62 -11.77
C GLY A 161 -2.66 2.96 -10.38
N VAL A 162 -3.14 1.95 -9.66
CA VAL A 162 -3.73 2.10 -8.32
C VAL A 162 -3.15 1.11 -7.31
N HIS A 163 -3.18 1.52 -6.04
CA HIS A 163 -2.76 0.73 -4.89
C HIS A 163 -3.91 0.64 -3.88
N PRO A 164 -4.83 -0.34 -4.04
CA PRO A 164 -5.87 -0.63 -3.05
C PRO A 164 -5.29 -1.35 -1.83
N TYR A 165 -5.85 -1.06 -0.67
CA TYR A 165 -5.42 -1.57 0.62
C TYR A 165 -6.61 -2.10 1.42
N ASN A 166 -6.46 -3.24 2.14
CA ASN A 166 -7.54 -3.93 2.85
C ASN A 166 -8.72 -4.31 1.92
N VAL A 167 -8.42 -5.05 0.88
CA VAL A 167 -9.39 -5.43 -0.16
C VAL A 167 -9.39 -6.93 -0.44
N THR A 168 -10.48 -7.41 -1.03
CA THR A 168 -10.64 -8.82 -1.45
C THR A 168 -10.33 -9.01 -2.94
N PRO A 169 -10.19 -10.26 -3.43
CA PRO A 169 -10.06 -10.53 -4.86
C PRO A 169 -11.23 -9.99 -5.71
N GLU A 170 -12.46 -9.92 -5.16
CA GLU A 170 -13.61 -9.33 -5.85
C GLU A 170 -13.45 -7.82 -6.07
N HIS A 171 -12.88 -7.12 -5.08
CA HIS A 171 -12.49 -5.71 -5.27
C HIS A 171 -11.41 -5.58 -6.34
N THR A 172 -10.43 -6.47 -6.36
CA THR A 172 -9.37 -6.48 -7.37
C THR A 172 -9.95 -6.63 -8.77
N ALA A 173 -10.88 -7.57 -8.98
CA ALA A 173 -11.58 -7.73 -10.25
C ALA A 173 -12.35 -6.47 -10.66
N SER A 174 -13.05 -5.85 -9.73
CA SER A 174 -13.78 -4.60 -9.96
C SER A 174 -12.85 -3.44 -10.31
N ALA A 175 -11.74 -3.29 -9.59
CA ALA A 175 -10.73 -2.28 -9.87
C ALA A 175 -10.08 -2.49 -11.24
N ARG A 176 -9.76 -3.73 -11.61
CA ARG A 176 -9.22 -4.09 -12.92
C ARG A 176 -10.17 -3.73 -14.06
N ALA A 177 -11.46 -3.97 -13.88
CA ALA A 177 -12.47 -3.61 -14.88
C ALA A 177 -12.53 -2.08 -15.12
N ILE A 178 -12.27 -1.28 -14.08
CA ILE A 178 -12.27 0.19 -14.16
C ILE A 178 -11.01 0.73 -14.85
N ILE A 179 -9.81 0.24 -14.46
CA ILE A 179 -8.54 0.84 -14.93
C ILE A 179 -8.03 0.28 -16.26
N GLY A 180 -8.62 -0.81 -16.76
CA GLY A 180 -8.16 -1.51 -17.96
C GLY A 180 -6.91 -2.38 -17.72
N ARG A 181 -6.39 -3.03 -18.79
CA ARG A 181 -5.31 -4.03 -18.67
C ARG A 181 -3.91 -3.44 -18.58
N ASP A 182 -3.71 -2.23 -19.11
CA ASP A 182 -2.39 -1.60 -19.30
C ASP A 182 -1.90 -0.85 -18.04
N LYS A 183 -2.74 -0.78 -17.00
CA LYS A 183 -2.42 -0.06 -15.76
C LYS A 183 -2.00 -1.01 -14.66
N TRP A 184 -1.11 -0.55 -13.79
CA TRP A 184 -0.73 -1.31 -12.62
C TRP A 184 -1.88 -1.38 -11.60
N LEU A 185 -2.12 -2.56 -11.09
CA LEU A 185 -3.00 -2.83 -9.97
C LEU A 185 -2.17 -3.50 -8.87
N CYS A 186 -1.70 -2.67 -7.94
CA CYS A 186 -0.78 -3.05 -6.87
C CYS A 186 -1.57 -3.29 -5.59
N VAL A 187 -1.93 -4.53 -5.33
CA VAL A 187 -2.83 -4.89 -4.21
C VAL A 187 -2.02 -5.19 -2.95
N GLU A 188 -2.43 -4.66 -1.81
CA GLU A 188 -1.93 -5.12 -0.52
C GLU A 188 -2.76 -6.31 -0.01
N GLN A 189 -2.11 -7.33 0.55
CA GLN A 189 -2.73 -8.46 1.21
C GLN A 189 -2.04 -8.81 2.52
N LYS A 190 -2.77 -8.68 3.64
CA LYS A 190 -2.31 -9.18 4.94
C LYS A 190 -2.21 -10.70 4.92
N VAL A 191 -1.09 -11.22 5.39
CA VAL A 191 -0.82 -12.67 5.46
C VAL A 191 -0.43 -13.08 6.88
N LEU A 192 -0.84 -14.29 7.30
CA LEU A 192 -0.57 -14.79 8.64
C LEU A 192 -0.41 -16.31 8.61
N LEU A 193 0.78 -16.82 8.90
CA LEU A 193 1.07 -18.25 8.95
C LEU A 193 0.67 -18.85 10.31
N VAL A 194 -0.62 -18.86 10.59
CA VAL A 194 -1.23 -19.46 11.81
C VAL A 194 -2.42 -20.30 11.34
N ALA A 195 -2.38 -21.60 11.55
CA ALA A 195 -3.41 -22.53 11.12
C ALA A 195 -4.58 -22.67 12.13
N GLU A 196 -4.39 -22.26 13.38
CA GLU A 196 -5.43 -22.35 14.39
C GLU A 196 -6.40 -21.17 14.24
N PRO A 197 -7.72 -21.42 13.95
CA PRO A 197 -8.65 -20.38 13.56
C PRO A 197 -8.92 -19.30 14.60
N SER A 198 -9.00 -19.64 15.89
CA SER A 198 -9.27 -18.66 16.93
C SER A 198 -8.09 -17.70 17.11
N LYS A 199 -6.86 -18.22 17.15
CA LYS A 199 -5.64 -17.40 17.22
C LYS A 199 -5.49 -16.52 15.97
N ALA A 200 -5.71 -17.08 14.78
CA ALA A 200 -5.60 -16.32 13.53
C ALA A 200 -6.59 -15.15 13.50
N ARG A 201 -7.84 -15.38 13.89
CA ARG A 201 -8.89 -14.33 13.92
C ARG A 201 -8.67 -13.31 15.03
N GLU A 202 -8.07 -13.69 16.15
CA GLU A 202 -7.67 -12.73 17.20
C GLU A 202 -6.64 -11.74 16.66
N ILE A 203 -5.57 -12.23 16.01
CA ILE A 203 -4.54 -11.38 15.39
C ILE A 203 -5.13 -10.55 14.24
N ALA A 204 -5.97 -11.15 13.42
CA ALA A 204 -6.67 -10.44 12.35
C ALA A 204 -7.53 -9.28 12.90
N ARG A 205 -8.23 -9.49 14.02
CA ARG A 205 -9.05 -8.47 14.68
C ARG A 205 -8.20 -7.30 15.17
N GLN A 206 -7.06 -7.58 15.77
CA GLN A 206 -6.10 -6.55 16.19
C GLN A 206 -5.58 -5.75 14.99
N ALA A 207 -5.21 -6.44 13.89
CA ALA A 207 -4.71 -5.81 12.68
C ALA A 207 -5.77 -4.96 11.95
N MET A 208 -7.05 -5.29 12.08
CA MET A 208 -8.15 -4.56 11.45
C MET A 208 -8.76 -3.47 12.33
N ALA A 209 -8.46 -3.44 13.63
CA ALA A 209 -9.10 -2.56 14.61
C ALA A 209 -9.05 -1.06 14.23
N PHE A 210 -7.90 -0.59 13.75
CA PHE A 210 -7.74 0.81 13.33
C PHE A 210 -8.63 1.18 12.11
N TYR A 211 -8.89 0.23 11.21
CA TYR A 211 -9.57 0.50 9.95
C TYR A 211 -11.09 0.38 10.05
N LEU A 212 -11.59 -0.44 10.98
CA LEU A 212 -13.03 -0.70 11.13
C LEU A 212 -13.89 0.55 11.36
N PRO A 213 -13.47 1.57 12.12
CA PRO A 213 -14.25 2.80 12.28
C PRO A 213 -14.13 3.78 11.10
N LEU A 214 -13.18 3.58 10.17
CA LEU A 214 -12.89 4.55 9.12
C LEU A 214 -13.94 4.50 7.99
N PRO A 215 -14.66 5.61 7.69
CA PRO A 215 -15.77 5.59 6.74
C PRO A 215 -15.41 5.16 5.33
N ASN A 216 -14.19 5.48 4.85
CA ASN A 216 -13.74 5.10 3.51
C ASN A 216 -13.59 3.58 3.36
N TYR A 217 -13.09 2.88 4.40
CA TYR A 217 -13.03 1.42 4.41
C TYR A 217 -14.39 0.78 4.57
N ARG A 218 -15.20 1.22 5.55
CA ARG A 218 -16.56 0.70 5.74
C ARG A 218 -17.39 0.83 4.47
N ASN A 219 -17.38 1.98 3.82
CA ASN A 219 -18.09 2.19 2.57
C ASN A 219 -17.59 1.27 1.45
N ASN A 220 -16.29 0.96 1.42
CA ASN A 220 -15.75 0.00 0.47
C ASN A 220 -16.23 -1.42 0.76
N TRP A 221 -16.13 -1.88 2.00
CA TRP A 221 -16.56 -3.21 2.41
C TRP A 221 -18.06 -3.43 2.25
N LYS A 222 -18.88 -2.40 2.51
CA LYS A 222 -20.34 -2.46 2.23
C LYS A 222 -20.63 -2.64 0.73
N ARG A 223 -19.86 -2.03 -0.16
CA ARG A 223 -19.97 -2.29 -1.61
C ARG A 223 -19.60 -3.73 -1.99
N LEU A 224 -18.78 -4.39 -1.18
CA LEU A 224 -18.43 -5.82 -1.34
C LEU A 224 -19.43 -6.77 -0.65
N GLY A 225 -20.52 -6.25 -0.08
CA GLY A 225 -21.58 -7.03 0.54
C GLY A 225 -21.38 -7.37 2.02
N PHE A 226 -20.46 -6.67 2.71
CA PHE A 226 -20.40 -6.73 4.17
C PHE A 226 -21.42 -5.78 4.78
N THR A 227 -22.07 -6.22 5.86
CA THR A 227 -23.07 -5.44 6.60
C THR A 227 -22.44 -4.72 7.80
N ASP A 228 -23.19 -3.87 8.48
CA ASP A 228 -22.73 -3.29 9.74
C ASP A 228 -22.47 -4.35 10.81
N GLU A 229 -23.26 -5.43 10.84
CA GLU A 229 -23.03 -6.58 11.73
C GLU A 229 -21.68 -7.26 11.46
N ASP A 230 -21.24 -7.32 10.20
CA ASP A 230 -19.91 -7.83 9.85
C ASP A 230 -18.77 -6.91 10.30
N LEU A 231 -19.03 -5.60 10.38
CA LEU A 231 -18.00 -4.58 10.60
C LEU A 231 -17.95 -4.07 12.05
N ASP A 232 -19.00 -4.29 12.83
CA ASP A 232 -19.07 -3.86 14.23
C ASP A 232 -18.41 -4.89 15.16
N ASN A 233 -18.22 -4.52 16.42
CA ASN A 233 -17.69 -5.38 17.49
C ASN A 233 -16.35 -6.07 17.14
N GLY A 234 -15.48 -5.37 16.40
CA GLY A 234 -14.16 -5.88 16.02
C GLY A 234 -14.15 -6.77 14.77
N GLY A 235 -15.26 -6.84 14.07
CA GLY A 235 -15.40 -7.60 12.81
C GLY A 235 -15.85 -9.05 13.01
N SER A 236 -16.78 -9.50 12.16
CA SER A 236 -17.23 -10.90 12.11
C SER A 236 -16.10 -11.81 11.62
N ASN A 237 -16.20 -13.11 11.92
CA ASN A 237 -15.25 -14.09 11.39
C ASN A 237 -15.25 -14.09 9.85
N ARG A 238 -16.40 -13.94 9.21
CA ARG A 238 -16.54 -13.82 7.74
C ARG A 238 -15.71 -12.65 7.21
N PHE A 239 -15.80 -11.49 7.85
CA PHE A 239 -15.05 -10.31 7.46
C PHE A 239 -13.54 -10.48 7.67
N LEU A 240 -13.13 -10.96 8.85
CA LEU A 240 -11.72 -11.17 9.16
C LEU A 240 -11.05 -12.18 8.21
N ASP A 241 -11.74 -13.29 7.91
CA ASP A 241 -11.27 -14.32 6.97
C ASP A 241 -11.18 -13.81 5.52
N ALA A 242 -11.98 -12.80 5.18
CA ALA A 242 -11.89 -12.15 3.87
C ALA A 242 -10.73 -11.17 3.77
N MET A 243 -10.41 -10.43 4.86
CA MET A 243 -9.38 -9.39 4.85
C MET A 243 -7.97 -9.92 5.08
N VAL A 244 -7.80 -10.96 5.88
CA VAL A 244 -6.50 -11.55 6.22
C VAL A 244 -6.40 -12.96 5.65
N ALA A 245 -5.40 -13.22 4.84
CA ALA A 245 -5.08 -14.57 4.37
C ALA A 245 -4.29 -15.30 5.46
N TRP A 246 -4.94 -16.23 6.14
CA TRP A 246 -4.31 -16.97 7.24
C TRP A 246 -4.37 -18.48 7.00
N GLY A 247 -3.50 -19.21 7.66
CA GLY A 247 -3.44 -20.67 7.61
C GLY A 247 -2.06 -21.19 7.24
N THR A 248 -2.05 -22.28 6.45
CA THR A 248 -0.83 -22.85 5.89
C THR A 248 -0.26 -21.97 4.77
N GLU A 249 1.01 -22.15 4.43
CA GLU A 249 1.64 -21.53 3.27
C GLU A 249 0.82 -21.72 1.99
N THR A 250 0.30 -22.94 1.76
CA THR A 250 -0.55 -23.25 0.62
C THR A 250 -1.82 -22.40 0.60
N ALA A 251 -2.53 -22.27 1.72
CA ALA A 251 -3.76 -21.48 1.80
C ALA A 251 -3.49 -19.99 1.55
N VAL A 252 -2.40 -19.45 2.10
CA VAL A 252 -2.01 -18.06 1.89
C VAL A 252 -1.61 -17.82 0.43
N ASN A 253 -0.83 -18.70 -0.18
CA ASN A 253 -0.46 -18.61 -1.61
C ASN A 253 -1.69 -18.71 -2.53
N GLN A 254 -2.70 -19.50 -2.19
CA GLN A 254 -3.98 -19.55 -2.94
C GLN A 254 -4.70 -18.19 -2.91
N ARG A 255 -4.73 -17.48 -1.77
CA ARG A 255 -5.31 -16.14 -1.69
C ARG A 255 -4.52 -15.13 -2.52
N ILE A 256 -3.19 -15.17 -2.48
CA ILE A 256 -2.33 -14.31 -3.30
C ILE A 256 -2.60 -14.58 -4.78
N GLN A 257 -2.70 -15.86 -5.17
CA GLN A 257 -3.03 -16.24 -6.55
C GLN A 257 -4.41 -15.75 -6.97
N ALA A 258 -5.41 -15.79 -6.10
CA ALA A 258 -6.75 -15.28 -6.38
C ALA A 258 -6.74 -13.77 -6.72
N HIS A 259 -5.86 -12.96 -6.13
CA HIS A 259 -5.66 -11.57 -6.54
C HIS A 259 -5.06 -11.46 -7.95
N PHE A 260 -4.11 -12.33 -8.30
CA PHE A 260 -3.55 -12.35 -9.66
C PHE A 260 -4.59 -12.80 -10.70
N ASP A 261 -5.40 -13.80 -10.39
CA ASP A 261 -6.48 -14.28 -11.26
C ASP A 261 -7.56 -13.21 -11.44
N ALA A 262 -7.79 -12.39 -10.41
CA ALA A 262 -8.66 -11.22 -10.45
C ALA A 262 -8.02 -10.01 -11.18
N GLY A 263 -6.79 -10.13 -11.66
CA GLY A 263 -6.11 -9.13 -12.49
C GLY A 263 -5.13 -8.21 -11.77
N ALA A 264 -4.69 -8.53 -10.54
CA ALA A 264 -3.57 -7.79 -9.93
C ALA A 264 -2.30 -7.89 -10.79
N SER A 265 -1.59 -6.78 -10.96
CA SER A 265 -0.26 -6.77 -11.60
C SER A 265 0.82 -7.10 -10.57
N HIS A 266 0.61 -6.67 -9.35
CA HIS A 266 1.52 -6.78 -8.22
C HIS A 266 0.73 -7.00 -6.94
N VAL A 267 1.19 -7.93 -6.10
CA VAL A 267 0.65 -8.14 -4.75
C VAL A 267 1.76 -7.91 -3.73
N CYS A 268 1.61 -6.91 -2.88
CA CYS A 268 2.49 -6.71 -1.75
C CYS A 268 1.90 -7.37 -0.50
N ILE A 269 2.59 -8.37 0.03
CA ILE A 269 2.16 -9.06 1.24
C ILE A 269 2.51 -8.23 2.49
N GLN A 270 1.60 -8.18 3.46
CA GLN A 270 1.86 -7.62 4.79
C GLN A 270 1.93 -8.77 5.81
N PRO A 271 3.14 -9.23 6.16
CA PRO A 271 3.32 -10.43 7.00
C PRO A 271 3.08 -10.11 8.47
N LEU A 272 1.88 -10.40 8.97
CA LEU A 272 1.53 -10.23 10.37
C LEU A 272 2.29 -11.22 11.24
N HIS A 273 2.81 -10.75 12.39
CA HIS A 273 3.54 -11.59 13.31
C HIS A 273 2.59 -12.54 14.06
N PRO A 274 2.90 -13.87 14.19
CA PRO A 274 2.01 -14.87 14.78
C PRO A 274 1.76 -14.67 16.29
N GLU A 275 2.52 -13.79 16.94
CA GLU A 275 2.31 -13.38 18.33
C GLU A 275 1.80 -11.92 18.44
N GLY A 276 1.27 -11.35 17.35
CA GLY A 276 0.73 -10.00 17.32
C GLY A 276 1.77 -8.87 17.54
N GLN A 277 3.06 -9.16 17.42
CA GLN A 277 4.10 -8.15 17.59
C GLN A 277 4.11 -7.14 16.44
N PRO A 278 4.51 -5.87 16.66
CA PRO A 278 4.52 -4.83 15.63
C PRO A 278 5.78 -4.87 14.75
N ILE A 279 6.24 -6.08 14.43
CA ILE A 279 7.36 -6.36 13.52
C ILE A 279 6.90 -7.36 12.44
N PRO A 280 7.53 -7.38 11.25
CA PRO A 280 7.16 -8.34 10.21
C PRO A 280 7.48 -9.77 10.65
N ASP A 281 6.64 -10.72 10.24
CA ASP A 281 6.99 -12.14 10.35
C ASP A 281 8.01 -12.52 9.27
N TYR A 282 9.28 -12.63 9.64
CA TYR A 282 10.36 -13.00 8.74
C TYR A 282 10.28 -14.46 8.25
N ASN A 283 9.62 -15.34 9.01
CA ASN A 283 9.36 -16.71 8.57
C ASN A 283 8.33 -16.70 7.44
N ALA A 284 7.28 -15.90 7.57
CA ALA A 284 6.29 -15.72 6.50
C ALA A 284 6.94 -15.07 5.26
N LEU A 285 7.84 -14.09 5.42
CA LEU A 285 8.58 -13.52 4.29
C LEU A 285 9.41 -14.59 3.56
N THR A 286 10.03 -15.50 4.30
CA THR A 286 10.84 -16.58 3.70
C THR A 286 9.95 -17.61 3.00
N ALA A 287 8.90 -18.07 3.65
CA ALA A 287 7.99 -19.11 3.13
C ALA A 287 7.17 -18.64 1.91
N LEU A 288 6.85 -17.33 1.86
CA LEU A 288 6.04 -16.74 0.80
C LEU A 288 6.87 -15.95 -0.24
N ALA A 289 8.17 -16.17 -0.28
CA ALA A 289 9.04 -15.53 -1.28
C ALA A 289 8.63 -15.90 -2.72
N PRO A 290 8.85 -15.01 -3.72
CA PRO A 290 8.46 -15.26 -5.12
C PRO A 290 9.25 -16.39 -5.79
#